data_ac304ec94e0855b3a7253d8caecda05a
#
_entry.id   ac304ec94e0855b3a7253d8caecda05a
#
_cell.length_a   1.000
_cell.length_b   1.000
_cell.length_c   1.000
_cell.angle_alpha   90.00
_cell.angle_beta   90.00
_cell.angle_gamma   90.00
#
_symmetry.space_group_name_H-M   'P 1'
#
loop_
_entity.id
_entity.type
_entity.pdbx_description
1 polymer ?
#
loop_
_entity_poly.entity_id
_entity_poly.type
_entity_poly.pdbx_seq_one_letter_code
_entity_poly.pdbx_strand_id
1 'polypeptide(L)'
;YPTLSWGMALHLSQTTLNRDHDRTDPAGYDSRLGNSLSFYGKFSRPVVRWGRWSAGYTLSFGVAWHDKKYHPHTNIDDVLIGSRWTMYYSSGLYMGFRFLKEWTLKAGVAYFHHSNGALNRPNKGSNNIGPTLALAWTPAEEAIEERGRKFTSPPFHRYFYATVLLGIGGKTFDSDWRRTQYTVGKDNPDYLTTRFHVSPVYEFQTAFMYRYARRWASGIGIDAEYLDLSGTSGDIARYDRWSVGLAAQHEVFYGHLSLRM
;
A
#
# COMPACT_ATOMS: atom_id res chain seq x y z
N TYR A 1 -12.95 20.62 1.90
CA TYR A 1 -13.52 19.28 2.06
C TYR A 1 -12.51 18.27 1.55
N PRO A 2 -12.50 17.04 2.06
CA PRO A 2 -11.77 15.95 1.44
C PRO A 2 -12.38 15.61 0.08
N THR A 3 -11.55 15.12 -0.84
CA THR A 3 -11.99 14.66 -2.15
C THR A 3 -11.55 13.20 -2.35
N LEU A 4 -12.41 12.41 -2.99
CA LEU A 4 -12.07 11.11 -3.54
C LEU A 4 -11.94 11.24 -5.04
N SER A 5 -10.91 10.67 -5.60
CA SER A 5 -10.65 10.67 -7.04
C SER A 5 -9.99 9.35 -7.45
N TRP A 6 -10.04 9.03 -8.73
CA TRP A 6 -9.27 7.96 -9.34
C TRP A 6 -8.05 8.55 -10.03
N GLY A 7 -7.00 7.79 -10.11
CA GLY A 7 -5.78 8.22 -10.75
C GLY A 7 -4.99 7.07 -11.37
N MET A 8 -4.09 7.47 -12.25
CA MET A 8 -3.08 6.61 -12.85
C MET A 8 -1.72 7.23 -12.60
N ALA A 9 -0.69 6.41 -12.41
CA ALA A 9 0.69 6.85 -12.33
C ALA A 9 1.58 5.91 -13.13
N LEU A 10 2.40 6.50 -14.00
CA LEU A 10 3.46 5.81 -14.70
C LEU A 10 4.77 6.14 -13.98
N HIS A 11 5.42 5.12 -13.44
CA HIS A 11 6.74 5.23 -12.83
C HIS A 11 7.78 4.70 -13.80
N LEU A 12 8.59 5.60 -14.34
CA LEU A 12 9.70 5.27 -15.24
C LEU A 12 10.96 5.06 -14.41
N SER A 13 11.36 3.82 -14.23
CA SER A 13 12.55 3.48 -13.45
C SER A 13 13.54 2.72 -14.31
N GLN A 14 14.70 3.31 -14.51
CA GLN A 14 15.87 2.68 -15.13
C GLN A 14 16.88 2.23 -14.06
N THR A 15 16.44 2.10 -12.82
CA THR A 15 17.30 1.77 -11.68
C THR A 15 17.92 0.39 -11.88
N THR A 16 19.23 0.34 -11.93
CA THR A 16 20.03 -0.88 -11.92
C THR A 16 20.08 -1.41 -10.48
N LEU A 17 19.88 -2.72 -10.33
CA LEU A 17 19.76 -3.38 -9.02
C LEU A 17 20.95 -4.30 -8.70
N ASN A 18 22.04 -4.19 -9.42
CA ASN A 18 23.22 -5.04 -9.21
C ASN A 18 23.75 -4.87 -7.79
N ARG A 19 23.58 -5.87 -6.95
CA ARG A 19 23.92 -5.79 -5.53
C ARG A 19 25.27 -6.40 -5.18
N ASP A 20 25.70 -7.43 -5.92
CA ASP A 20 26.93 -8.15 -5.58
C ASP A 20 27.72 -8.49 -6.85
N HIS A 21 28.94 -7.95 -6.92
CA HIS A 21 29.95 -8.33 -7.89
C HIS A 21 30.49 -9.76 -7.70
N ASP A 22 30.12 -10.43 -6.61
CA ASP A 22 30.59 -11.78 -6.25
C ASP A 22 29.80 -12.92 -6.89
N ARG A 23 28.69 -12.65 -7.58
CA ARG A 23 28.06 -13.66 -8.41
C ARG A 23 28.76 -13.72 -9.74
N THR A 24 29.71 -14.60 -9.83
CA THR A 24 30.44 -14.98 -11.03
C THR A 24 29.53 -15.67 -12.04
N ASP A 25 28.56 -14.94 -12.61
CA ASP A 25 27.95 -15.34 -13.86
C ASP A 25 28.69 -14.61 -14.99
N PRO A 26 29.41 -15.32 -15.87
CA PRO A 26 30.18 -14.70 -16.95
C PRO A 26 29.33 -13.99 -18.00
N ALA A 27 27.99 -14.10 -17.94
CA ALA A 27 27.08 -13.48 -18.90
C ALA A 27 26.72 -12.02 -18.59
N GLY A 28 27.12 -11.46 -17.43
CA GLY A 28 26.89 -10.04 -17.09
C GLY A 28 25.44 -9.61 -17.31
N TYR A 29 24.52 -10.01 -16.45
CA TYR A 29 23.13 -9.53 -16.55
C TYR A 29 22.97 -8.18 -15.86
N ASP A 30 22.11 -7.35 -16.45
CA ASP A 30 21.75 -6.03 -15.95
C ASP A 30 20.36 -6.12 -15.28
N SER A 31 20.34 -6.41 -13.98
CA SER A 31 19.11 -6.46 -13.20
C SER A 31 18.53 -5.07 -13.03
N ARG A 32 17.25 -4.91 -13.36
CA ARG A 32 16.55 -3.62 -13.29
C ARG A 32 15.20 -3.74 -12.60
N LEU A 33 14.83 -2.68 -11.90
CA LEU A 33 13.49 -2.55 -11.29
C LEU A 33 12.38 -2.46 -12.35
N GLY A 34 12.67 -1.82 -13.50
CA GLY A 34 11.73 -1.64 -14.59
C GLY A 34 10.67 -0.56 -14.31
N ASN A 35 9.76 -0.41 -15.27
CA ASN A 35 8.69 0.57 -15.19
C ASN A 35 7.43 -0.03 -14.57
N SER A 36 6.59 0.81 -13.95
CA SER A 36 5.29 0.37 -13.46
C SER A 36 4.17 1.34 -13.81
N LEU A 37 2.99 0.79 -14.06
CA LEU A 37 1.75 1.51 -14.28
C LEU A 37 0.79 1.20 -13.14
N SER A 38 0.42 2.21 -12.38
CA SER A 38 -0.46 2.09 -11.23
C SER A 38 -1.83 2.70 -11.50
N PHE A 39 -2.90 2.03 -11.04
CA PHE A 39 -4.27 2.52 -11.00
C PHE A 39 -4.72 2.58 -9.55
N TYR A 40 -5.25 3.71 -9.09
CA TYR A 40 -5.54 3.89 -7.68
C TYR A 40 -6.73 4.80 -7.40
N GLY A 41 -7.38 4.56 -6.27
CA GLY A 41 -8.24 5.51 -5.60
C GLY A 41 -7.39 6.44 -4.73
N LYS A 42 -7.67 7.74 -4.77
CA LYS A 42 -6.94 8.78 -4.05
C LYS A 42 -7.88 9.59 -3.16
N PHE A 43 -7.58 9.60 -1.89
CA PHE A 43 -8.14 10.52 -0.91
C PHE A 43 -7.21 11.73 -0.78
N SER A 44 -7.76 12.94 -0.89
CA SER A 44 -7.00 14.19 -0.73
C SER A 44 -7.72 15.11 0.23
N ARG A 45 -7.00 15.62 1.24
CA ARG A 45 -7.57 16.52 2.22
C ARG A 45 -6.70 17.75 2.43
N PRO A 46 -7.21 18.96 2.13
CA PRO A 46 -6.61 20.19 2.63
C PRO A 46 -6.89 20.32 4.14
N VAL A 47 -5.84 20.51 4.91
CA VAL A 47 -5.89 20.73 6.37
C VAL A 47 -6.00 22.20 6.67
N VAL A 48 -5.24 23.03 5.93
CA VAL A 48 -5.22 24.47 6.08
C VAL A 48 -5.48 25.13 4.74
N ARG A 49 -6.24 26.22 4.74
CA ARG A 49 -6.51 27.07 3.57
C ARG A 49 -6.37 28.55 3.98
N TRP A 50 -5.64 29.31 3.19
CA TRP A 50 -5.49 30.76 3.37
C TRP A 50 -5.39 31.46 2.00
N GLY A 51 -6.36 32.31 1.70
CA GLY A 51 -6.45 32.97 0.41
C GLY A 51 -6.46 31.97 -0.76
N ARG A 52 -5.45 32.04 -1.61
CA ARG A 52 -5.26 31.13 -2.76
C ARG A 52 -4.44 29.89 -2.44
N TRP A 53 -3.91 29.79 -1.22
CA TRP A 53 -3.07 28.70 -0.80
C TRP A 53 -3.84 27.62 -0.03
N SER A 54 -3.34 26.42 -0.07
CA SER A 54 -3.80 25.31 0.74
C SER A 54 -2.62 24.39 1.09
N ALA A 55 -2.66 23.76 2.24
CA ALA A 55 -1.75 22.68 2.58
C ALA A 55 -2.57 21.48 3.04
N GLY A 56 -2.11 20.27 2.71
CA GLY A 56 -2.85 19.06 3.02
C GLY A 56 -2.08 17.79 2.75
N TYR A 57 -2.79 16.67 2.83
CA TYR A 57 -2.23 15.35 2.58
C TYR A 57 -3.07 14.54 1.59
N THR A 58 -2.43 13.51 1.04
CA THR A 58 -3.05 12.54 0.15
C THR A 58 -2.76 11.13 0.64
N LEU A 59 -3.72 10.23 0.45
CA LEU A 59 -3.57 8.79 0.61
C LEU A 59 -4.09 8.13 -0.66
N SER A 60 -3.37 7.14 -1.17
CA SER A 60 -3.78 6.42 -2.37
C SER A 60 -3.59 4.92 -2.18
N PHE A 61 -4.55 4.15 -2.68
CA PHE A 61 -4.51 2.69 -2.70
C PHE A 61 -4.95 2.19 -4.06
N GLY A 62 -4.29 1.15 -4.54
CA GLY A 62 -4.63 0.58 -5.83
C GLY A 62 -3.77 -0.62 -6.19
N VAL A 63 -3.68 -0.86 -7.49
CA VAL A 63 -2.89 -1.94 -8.08
C VAL A 63 -1.89 -1.37 -9.07
N ALA A 64 -0.76 -2.04 -9.22
CA ALA A 64 0.25 -1.68 -10.20
C ALA A 64 0.67 -2.89 -11.03
N TRP A 65 0.93 -2.64 -12.29
CA TRP A 65 1.54 -3.61 -13.20
C TRP A 65 2.99 -3.20 -13.47
N HIS A 66 3.91 -4.18 -13.45
CA HIS A 66 5.34 -3.99 -13.68
C HIS A 66 5.78 -4.67 -14.99
N ASP A 67 6.56 -3.98 -15.80
CA ASP A 67 7.16 -4.54 -17.02
C ASP A 67 8.28 -5.54 -16.70
N LYS A 68 8.94 -5.39 -15.55
CA LYS A 68 9.97 -6.30 -15.04
C LYS A 68 9.59 -6.82 -13.65
N LYS A 69 10.12 -7.98 -13.32
CA LYS A 69 10.01 -8.62 -12.00
C LYS A 69 11.23 -9.51 -11.80
N TYR A 70 11.42 -10.02 -10.61
CA TYR A 70 12.41 -11.05 -10.32
C TYR A 70 12.35 -12.19 -11.35
N HIS A 71 13.51 -12.57 -11.82
CA HIS A 71 13.72 -13.76 -12.63
C HIS A 71 15.08 -14.38 -12.29
N PRO A 72 15.14 -15.70 -11.96
CA PRO A 72 16.34 -16.31 -11.41
C PRO A 72 17.55 -16.35 -12.36
N HIS A 73 17.36 -16.09 -13.65
CA HIS A 73 18.42 -16.09 -14.65
C HIS A 73 18.67 -14.74 -15.31
N THR A 74 17.69 -13.83 -15.36
CA THR A 74 17.80 -12.59 -16.16
C THR A 74 17.55 -11.31 -15.38
N ASN A 75 16.98 -11.40 -14.15
CA ASN A 75 16.70 -10.25 -13.28
C ASN A 75 16.82 -10.67 -11.80
N ILE A 76 17.94 -11.29 -11.47
CA ILE A 76 18.15 -12.00 -10.20
C ILE A 76 18.26 -11.07 -8.99
N ASP A 77 18.73 -9.83 -9.18
CA ASP A 77 18.87 -8.86 -8.11
C ASP A 77 17.58 -8.09 -7.80
N ASP A 78 16.52 -8.26 -8.62
CA ASP A 78 15.23 -7.67 -8.37
C ASP A 78 14.46 -8.43 -7.30
N VAL A 79 15.00 -8.46 -6.10
CA VAL A 79 14.35 -9.06 -4.92
C VAL A 79 13.20 -8.20 -4.38
N LEU A 80 12.96 -7.04 -4.98
CA LEU A 80 11.91 -6.11 -4.57
C LEU A 80 10.55 -6.52 -5.14
N ILE A 81 10.50 -6.87 -6.43
CA ILE A 81 9.28 -7.14 -7.17
C ILE A 81 9.25 -8.58 -7.68
N GLY A 82 8.51 -9.45 -7.00
CA GLY A 82 8.40 -10.87 -7.35
C GLY A 82 7.23 -11.22 -8.27
N SER A 83 6.32 -10.29 -8.55
CA SER A 83 5.17 -10.49 -9.43
C SER A 83 4.90 -9.28 -10.30
N ARG A 84 4.31 -9.49 -11.50
CA ARG A 84 3.93 -8.38 -12.38
C ARG A 84 2.82 -7.52 -11.81
N TRP A 85 1.93 -8.11 -11.01
CA TRP A 85 0.88 -7.38 -10.31
C TRP A 85 1.25 -7.19 -8.85
N THR A 86 1.15 -5.98 -8.38
CA THR A 86 1.40 -5.59 -6.98
C THR A 86 0.30 -4.67 -6.48
N MET A 87 0.19 -4.55 -5.19
CA MET A 87 -0.55 -3.46 -4.56
C MET A 87 0.26 -2.18 -4.64
N TYR A 88 -0.44 -1.08 -4.82
CA TYR A 88 0.11 0.27 -4.80
C TYR A 88 -0.43 1.01 -3.59
N TYR A 89 0.45 1.59 -2.80
CA TYR A 89 0.13 2.51 -1.72
C TYR A 89 0.92 3.79 -1.90
N SER A 90 0.29 4.94 -1.64
CA SER A 90 1.00 6.21 -1.59
C SER A 90 0.43 7.11 -0.50
N SER A 91 1.31 7.83 0.18
CA SER A 91 0.97 8.92 1.10
C SER A 91 1.82 10.14 0.78
N GLY A 92 1.24 11.32 0.88
CA GLY A 92 1.96 12.54 0.53
C GLY A 92 1.45 13.79 1.25
N LEU A 93 2.34 14.75 1.37
CA LEU A 93 2.04 16.11 1.83
C LEU A 93 2.16 17.06 0.66
N TYR A 94 1.27 18.03 0.57
CA TYR A 94 1.30 19.02 -0.51
C TYR A 94 1.00 20.44 -0.04
N MET A 95 1.55 21.40 -0.76
CA MET A 95 1.08 22.78 -0.83
C MET A 95 0.44 23.03 -2.20
N GLY A 96 -0.72 23.66 -2.21
CA GLY A 96 -1.46 24.01 -3.41
C GLY A 96 -1.62 25.52 -3.53
N PHE A 97 -1.42 26.03 -4.73
CA PHE A 97 -1.67 27.42 -5.10
C PHE A 97 -2.70 27.49 -6.21
N ARG A 98 -3.85 28.13 -5.95
CA ARG A 98 -4.90 28.37 -6.93
C ARG A 98 -4.57 29.63 -7.72
N PHE A 99 -4.08 29.48 -8.93
CA PHE A 99 -3.70 30.61 -9.80
C PHE A 99 -4.86 31.09 -10.68
N LEU A 100 -5.82 30.18 -11.02
CA LEU A 100 -7.08 30.50 -11.67
C LEU A 100 -8.26 29.95 -10.86
N LYS A 101 -9.50 30.34 -11.22
CA LYS A 101 -10.70 29.85 -10.50
C LYS A 101 -10.80 28.33 -10.44
N GLU A 102 -10.43 27.67 -11.51
CA GLU A 102 -10.57 26.23 -11.72
C GLU A 102 -9.24 25.47 -11.59
N TRP A 103 -8.09 26.17 -11.59
CA TRP A 103 -6.79 25.55 -11.65
C TRP A 103 -5.97 25.75 -10.38
N THR A 104 -5.44 24.65 -9.89
CA THR A 104 -4.56 24.63 -8.72
C THR A 104 -3.28 23.87 -9.05
N LEU A 105 -2.14 24.53 -8.88
CA LEU A 105 -0.83 23.88 -8.88
C LEU A 105 -0.56 23.32 -7.49
N LYS A 106 -0.17 22.05 -7.39
CA LYS A 106 0.20 21.40 -6.12
C LYS A 106 1.64 20.93 -6.21
N ALA A 107 2.46 21.30 -5.23
CA ALA A 107 3.82 20.82 -5.05
C ALA A 107 3.93 20.14 -3.68
N GLY A 108 4.72 19.08 -3.58
CA GLY A 108 4.81 18.32 -2.35
C GLY A 108 5.86 17.24 -2.35
N VAL A 109 5.75 16.35 -1.37
CA VAL A 109 6.55 15.14 -1.26
C VAL A 109 5.59 13.97 -1.07
N ALA A 110 5.85 12.87 -1.76
CA ALA A 110 5.10 11.63 -1.59
C ALA A 110 6.03 10.44 -1.38
N TYR A 111 5.60 9.57 -0.50
CA TYR A 111 6.09 8.20 -0.38
C TYR A 111 5.16 7.30 -1.18
N PHE A 112 5.70 6.32 -1.88
CA PHE A 112 4.93 5.27 -2.52
C PHE A 112 5.61 3.91 -2.40
N HIS A 113 4.79 2.89 -2.33
CA HIS A 113 5.17 1.52 -2.07
C HIS A 113 4.49 0.57 -3.04
N HIS A 114 5.25 -0.38 -3.57
CA HIS A 114 4.74 -1.49 -4.36
C HIS A 114 5.11 -2.81 -3.69
N SER A 115 4.15 -3.69 -3.52
CA SER A 115 4.34 -5.02 -2.93
C SER A 115 3.21 -5.95 -3.36
N ASN A 116 3.48 -7.24 -3.49
CA ASN A 116 2.45 -8.22 -3.79
C ASN A 116 1.78 -8.84 -2.54
N GLY A 117 1.98 -8.24 -1.35
CA GLY A 117 1.40 -8.75 -0.12
C GLY A 117 1.91 -10.14 0.30
N ALA A 118 3.10 -10.51 -0.14
CA ALA A 118 3.69 -11.85 0.06
C ALA A 118 2.96 -13.00 -0.67
N LEU A 119 2.13 -12.71 -1.67
CA LEU A 119 1.50 -13.74 -2.52
C LEU A 119 2.51 -14.45 -3.44
N ASN A 120 3.67 -13.86 -3.67
CA ASN A 120 4.77 -14.48 -4.43
C ASN A 120 6.13 -14.02 -3.90
N ARG A 121 7.20 -14.76 -4.23
CA ARG A 121 8.56 -14.47 -3.79
C ARG A 121 9.52 -14.27 -4.98
N PRO A 122 10.59 -13.46 -4.76
CA PRO A 122 10.86 -12.62 -3.60
C PRO A 122 9.88 -11.43 -3.51
N ASN A 123 9.72 -10.80 -2.36
CA ASN A 123 8.85 -9.64 -2.19
C ASN A 123 9.35 -8.76 -1.03
N LYS A 124 10.46 -8.05 -1.22
CA LYS A 124 10.92 -7.04 -0.25
C LYS A 124 10.15 -5.72 -0.38
N GLY A 125 9.43 -5.56 -1.49
CA GLY A 125 8.71 -4.34 -1.82
C GLY A 125 9.63 -3.21 -2.30
N SER A 126 9.10 -2.34 -3.15
CA SER A 126 9.79 -1.13 -3.60
C SER A 126 9.25 0.07 -2.83
N ASN A 127 10.14 0.73 -2.08
CA ASN A 127 9.84 1.89 -1.27
C ASN A 127 10.52 3.12 -1.87
N ASN A 128 9.75 4.16 -2.17
CA ASN A 128 10.27 5.35 -2.81
C ASN A 128 9.71 6.60 -2.14
N ILE A 129 10.52 7.64 -2.06
CA ILE A 129 10.12 8.96 -1.62
C ILE A 129 10.67 9.98 -2.60
N GLY A 130 9.86 10.98 -2.95
CA GLY A 130 10.31 11.99 -3.89
C GLY A 130 9.41 13.23 -3.93
N PRO A 131 9.89 14.30 -4.57
CA PRO A 131 9.08 15.49 -4.83
C PRO A 131 7.95 15.16 -5.79
N THR A 132 6.84 15.88 -5.63
CA THR A 132 5.67 15.76 -6.50
C THR A 132 5.26 17.15 -7.02
N LEU A 133 4.86 17.19 -8.27
CA LEU A 133 4.22 18.35 -8.88
C LEU A 133 2.95 17.89 -9.59
N ALA A 134 1.83 18.54 -9.31
CA ALA A 134 0.55 18.20 -9.91
C ALA A 134 -0.25 19.43 -10.28
N LEU A 135 -0.92 19.36 -11.41
CA LEU A 135 -1.90 20.35 -11.85
C LEU A 135 -3.30 19.75 -11.66
N ALA A 136 -4.14 20.43 -10.87
CA ALA A 136 -5.51 20.03 -10.63
C ALA A 136 -6.48 21.03 -11.28
N TRP A 137 -7.42 20.48 -12.04
CA TRP A 137 -8.53 21.22 -12.59
C TRP A 137 -9.82 20.85 -11.86
N THR A 138 -10.61 21.83 -11.45
CA THR A 138 -11.89 21.66 -10.77
C THR A 138 -12.92 22.49 -11.53
N PRO A 139 -14.01 21.87 -12.07
CA PRO A 139 -15.05 22.61 -12.78
C PRO A 139 -15.59 23.79 -11.95
N ALA A 140 -15.95 24.88 -12.61
CA ALA A 140 -16.40 26.10 -11.94
C ALA A 140 -17.64 25.90 -11.07
N GLU A 141 -18.54 25.05 -11.51
CA GLU A 141 -19.78 24.69 -10.78
C GLU A 141 -19.49 24.01 -9.45
N GLU A 142 -18.58 23.02 -9.42
CA GLU A 142 -18.16 22.34 -8.17
C GLU A 142 -17.45 23.30 -7.22
N ALA A 143 -16.66 24.24 -7.75
CA ALA A 143 -15.96 25.24 -6.95
C ALA A 143 -16.92 26.24 -6.28
N ILE A 144 -18.08 26.51 -6.88
CA ILE A 144 -19.14 27.37 -6.34
C ILE A 144 -19.94 26.63 -5.27
N GLU A 145 -20.31 25.36 -5.53
CA GLU A 145 -21.02 24.52 -4.57
C GLU A 145 -20.21 24.30 -3.27
N GLU A 146 -18.91 24.07 -3.38
CA GLU A 146 -18.02 23.94 -2.22
C GLU A 146 -18.02 25.18 -1.31
N ARG A 147 -18.17 26.39 -1.90
CA ARG A 147 -18.19 27.66 -1.16
C ARG A 147 -19.55 27.96 -0.55
N GLY A 148 -20.65 27.48 -1.16
CA GLY A 148 -22.02 27.78 -0.77
C GLY A 148 -22.62 26.84 0.28
N ARG A 149 -22.06 25.65 0.47
CA ARG A 149 -22.59 24.67 1.42
C ARG A 149 -22.34 25.09 2.87
N LYS A 150 -23.28 25.79 3.46
CA LYS A 150 -23.42 25.88 4.92
C LYS A 150 -23.97 24.52 5.39
N PHE A 151 -23.08 23.66 5.88
CA PHE A 151 -23.50 22.41 6.53
C PHE A 151 -24.13 22.73 7.90
N THR A 152 -25.43 22.70 7.97
CA THR A 152 -26.13 22.49 9.25
C THR A 152 -25.96 21.00 9.60
N SER A 153 -24.97 20.73 10.40
CA SER A 153 -24.76 19.37 10.88
C SER A 153 -25.81 19.04 11.95
N PRO A 154 -26.53 17.90 11.85
CA PRO A 154 -27.49 17.49 12.88
C PRO A 154 -26.81 17.41 14.26
N PRO A 155 -27.56 17.49 15.37
CA PRO A 155 -27.01 17.33 16.71
C PRO A 155 -26.18 16.05 16.79
N PHE A 156 -25.05 16.11 17.48
CA PHE A 156 -24.18 14.95 17.67
C PHE A 156 -24.40 14.40 19.08
N HIS A 157 -24.69 13.10 19.17
CA HIS A 157 -24.74 12.35 20.43
C HIS A 157 -23.54 11.43 20.51
N ARG A 158 -22.97 11.30 21.69
CA ARG A 158 -21.89 10.36 21.97
C ARG A 158 -22.48 8.95 22.05
N TYR A 159 -21.77 7.96 21.50
CA TYR A 159 -22.24 6.57 21.54
C TYR A 159 -21.08 5.58 21.47
N PHE A 160 -21.36 4.36 21.94
CA PHE A 160 -20.49 3.21 21.78
C PHE A 160 -20.94 2.40 20.56
N TYR A 161 -19.99 1.73 19.94
CA TYR A 161 -20.25 0.78 18.88
C TYR A 161 -19.17 -0.29 18.86
N ALA A 162 -19.49 -1.48 18.35
CA ALA A 162 -18.54 -2.54 18.09
C ALA A 162 -18.31 -2.67 16.58
N THR A 163 -17.12 -3.09 16.23
CA THR A 163 -16.78 -3.41 14.84
C THR A 163 -16.22 -4.82 14.78
N VAL A 164 -16.56 -5.52 13.71
CA VAL A 164 -15.99 -6.83 13.38
C VAL A 164 -15.51 -6.78 11.94
N LEU A 165 -14.29 -7.26 11.71
CA LEU A 165 -13.73 -7.44 10.39
C LEU A 165 -13.25 -8.88 10.28
N LEU A 166 -13.62 -9.51 9.17
CA LEU A 166 -13.13 -10.82 8.79
C LEU A 166 -12.31 -10.68 7.52
N GLY A 167 -11.12 -11.24 7.52
CA GLY A 167 -10.21 -11.22 6.38
C GLY A 167 -9.84 -12.63 5.94
N ILE A 168 -9.64 -12.80 4.66
CA ILE A 168 -9.00 -13.97 4.08
C ILE A 168 -7.90 -13.49 3.13
N GLY A 169 -6.73 -14.09 3.24
CA GLY A 169 -5.58 -13.75 2.44
C GLY A 169 -4.75 -14.99 2.09
N GLY A 170 -3.59 -14.74 1.52
CA GLY A 170 -2.61 -15.77 1.22
C GLY A 170 -1.20 -15.28 1.48
N LYS A 171 -0.30 -16.18 1.85
CA LYS A 171 1.08 -15.87 2.17
C LYS A 171 2.02 -16.95 1.65
N THR A 172 3.11 -16.55 1.03
CA THR A 172 4.26 -17.41 0.70
C THR A 172 5.40 -17.15 1.68
N PHE A 173 6.29 -18.12 1.87
CA PHE A 173 7.37 -18.01 2.84
C PHE A 173 8.71 -17.66 2.18
N ASP A 174 9.46 -16.76 2.79
CA ASP A 174 10.81 -16.38 2.36
C ASP A 174 11.79 -17.57 2.48
N SER A 175 11.57 -18.45 3.47
CA SER A 175 12.33 -19.69 3.65
C SER A 175 12.25 -20.60 2.42
N ASP A 176 11.04 -20.75 1.83
CA ASP A 176 10.85 -21.59 0.64
C ASP A 176 11.60 -21.00 -0.56
N TRP A 177 11.52 -19.67 -0.76
CA TRP A 177 12.28 -19.00 -1.80
C TRP A 177 13.78 -19.18 -1.59
N ARG A 178 14.30 -18.94 -0.38
CA ARG A 178 15.75 -19.09 -0.09
C ARG A 178 16.22 -20.53 -0.28
N ARG A 179 15.43 -21.52 0.15
CA ARG A 179 15.74 -22.94 -0.06
C ARG A 179 15.94 -23.22 -1.55
N THR A 180 15.00 -22.79 -2.38
CA THR A 180 15.03 -23.06 -3.83
C THR A 180 16.12 -22.33 -4.59
N GLN A 181 16.55 -21.15 -4.09
CA GLN A 181 17.57 -20.34 -4.75
C GLN A 181 19.00 -20.65 -4.29
N TYR A 182 19.17 -21.11 -3.05
CA TYR A 182 20.50 -21.18 -2.42
C TYR A 182 20.85 -22.52 -1.78
N THR A 183 19.88 -23.39 -1.53
CA THR A 183 20.13 -24.61 -0.76
C THR A 183 20.02 -25.88 -1.61
N VAL A 184 19.02 -25.98 -2.50
CA VAL A 184 18.83 -27.18 -3.33
C VAL A 184 19.79 -27.18 -4.52
N GLY A 185 20.29 -28.38 -4.85
CA GLY A 185 21.18 -28.57 -6.01
C GLY A 185 20.44 -28.51 -7.35
N LYS A 186 21.20 -28.39 -8.44
CA LYS A 186 20.69 -28.27 -9.82
C LYS A 186 19.81 -29.43 -10.27
N ASP A 187 20.03 -30.62 -9.71
CA ASP A 187 19.27 -31.83 -10.03
C ASP A 187 17.90 -31.89 -9.30
N ASN A 188 17.64 -30.96 -8.38
CA ASN A 188 16.37 -30.90 -7.67
C ASN A 188 15.31 -30.18 -8.52
N PRO A 189 14.09 -30.74 -8.68
CA PRO A 189 13.03 -30.10 -9.47
C PRO A 189 12.61 -28.73 -8.97
N ASP A 190 12.88 -28.42 -7.69
CA ASP A 190 12.59 -27.12 -7.09
C ASP A 190 13.70 -26.08 -7.36
N TYR A 191 14.84 -26.48 -7.97
CA TYR A 191 15.95 -25.56 -8.20
C TYR A 191 15.52 -24.36 -9.03
N LEU A 192 15.75 -23.16 -8.51
CA LEU A 192 15.40 -21.87 -9.11
C LEU A 192 13.90 -21.72 -9.47
N THR A 193 13.00 -22.45 -8.80
CA THR A 193 11.57 -22.26 -9.01
C THR A 193 11.13 -20.83 -8.68
N THR A 194 10.12 -20.34 -9.41
CA THR A 194 9.42 -19.08 -9.12
C THR A 194 7.98 -19.32 -8.70
N ARG A 195 7.60 -20.58 -8.45
CA ARG A 195 6.27 -20.98 -8.02
C ARG A 195 6.35 -21.48 -6.58
N PHE A 196 5.58 -20.85 -5.71
CA PHE A 196 5.55 -21.16 -4.28
C PHE A 196 4.13 -21.50 -3.85
N HIS A 197 4.03 -22.37 -2.87
CA HIS A 197 2.75 -22.65 -2.23
C HIS A 197 2.25 -21.41 -1.51
N VAL A 198 0.98 -21.06 -1.73
CA VAL A 198 0.32 -19.93 -1.04
C VAL A 198 -0.48 -20.51 0.11
N SER A 199 -0.02 -20.27 1.32
CA SER A 199 -0.71 -20.68 2.55
C SER A 199 -1.85 -19.73 2.86
N PRO A 200 -3.09 -20.22 3.06
CA PRO A 200 -4.21 -19.40 3.47
C PRO A 200 -3.97 -18.70 4.81
N VAL A 201 -4.41 -17.47 4.90
CA VAL A 201 -4.40 -16.66 6.12
C VAL A 201 -5.83 -16.20 6.40
N TYR A 202 -6.28 -16.40 7.63
CA TYR A 202 -7.59 -15.97 8.09
C TYR A 202 -7.40 -14.94 9.19
N GLU A 203 -8.06 -13.82 9.05
CA GLU A 203 -7.97 -12.71 10.00
C GLU A 203 -9.33 -12.46 10.65
N PHE A 204 -9.31 -12.23 11.93
CA PHE A 204 -10.43 -11.77 12.72
C PHE A 204 -9.99 -10.55 13.52
N GLN A 205 -10.72 -9.44 13.35
CA GLN A 205 -10.50 -8.24 14.13
C GLN A 205 -11.83 -7.80 14.75
N THR A 206 -11.81 -7.47 16.03
CA THR A 206 -12.95 -6.86 16.71
C THR A 206 -12.48 -5.69 17.55
N ALA A 207 -13.32 -4.66 17.66
CA ALA A 207 -13.03 -3.53 18.53
C ALA A 207 -14.29 -2.96 19.15
N PHE A 208 -14.16 -2.51 20.40
CA PHE A 208 -15.15 -1.73 21.10
C PHE A 208 -14.74 -0.27 21.11
N MET A 209 -15.54 0.57 20.47
CA MET A 209 -15.25 1.95 20.14
C MET A 209 -16.17 2.90 20.86
N TYR A 210 -15.64 4.03 21.32
CA TYR A 210 -16.39 5.15 21.86
C TYR A 210 -16.25 6.37 20.97
N ARG A 211 -17.36 6.79 20.33
CA ARG A 211 -17.41 8.03 19.55
C ARG A 211 -17.74 9.20 20.47
N TYR A 212 -16.70 9.89 20.91
CA TYR A 212 -16.80 10.99 21.87
C TYR A 212 -16.96 12.36 21.21
N ALA A 213 -16.67 12.47 19.92
CA ALA A 213 -16.84 13.70 19.16
C ALA A 213 -17.34 13.39 17.74
N ARG A 214 -17.89 14.39 17.07
CA ARG A 214 -18.41 14.24 15.70
C ARG A 214 -17.41 13.59 14.73
N ARG A 215 -16.12 13.89 14.91
CA ARG A 215 -15.05 13.44 14.02
C ARG A 215 -14.14 12.36 14.61
N TRP A 216 -14.32 11.99 15.88
CA TRP A 216 -13.36 11.18 16.59
C TRP A 216 -14.01 10.05 17.37
N ALA A 217 -13.47 8.86 17.20
CA ALA A 217 -13.71 7.73 18.07
C ALA A 217 -12.39 7.07 18.44
N SER A 218 -12.33 6.49 19.63
CA SER A 218 -11.21 5.66 20.05
C SER A 218 -11.74 4.44 20.77
N GLY A 219 -10.96 3.38 20.75
CA GLY A 219 -11.35 2.14 21.37
C GLY A 219 -10.19 1.16 21.52
N ILE A 220 -10.54 -0.01 22.00
CA ILE A 220 -9.64 -1.15 22.14
C ILE A 220 -10.21 -2.32 21.37
N GLY A 221 -9.32 -3.14 20.82
CA GLY A 221 -9.68 -4.29 20.02
C GLY A 221 -8.77 -5.49 20.24
N ILE A 222 -9.19 -6.59 19.67
CA ILE A 222 -8.44 -7.84 19.59
C ILE A 222 -8.30 -8.17 18.11
N ASP A 223 -7.08 -8.47 17.71
CA ASP A 223 -6.74 -8.96 16.38
C ASP A 223 -6.26 -10.39 16.52
N ALA A 224 -6.76 -11.30 15.70
CA ALA A 224 -6.32 -12.68 15.64
C ALA A 224 -6.06 -13.08 14.17
N GLU A 225 -4.94 -13.73 13.93
CA GLU A 225 -4.58 -14.30 12.64
C GLU A 225 -4.38 -15.81 12.80
N TYR A 226 -4.93 -16.59 11.88
CA TYR A 226 -4.62 -18.00 11.73
C TYR A 226 -3.97 -18.24 10.39
N LEU A 227 -2.77 -18.81 10.41
CA LEU A 227 -1.97 -19.18 9.24
C LEU A 227 -2.06 -20.69 9.02
N ASP A 228 -2.62 -21.09 7.88
CA ASP A 228 -2.62 -22.50 7.48
C ASP A 228 -1.27 -22.89 6.88
N LEU A 229 -0.52 -23.70 7.61
CA LEU A 229 0.79 -24.20 7.20
C LEU A 229 0.71 -25.52 6.42
N SER A 230 -0.47 -26.03 6.10
CA SER A 230 -0.63 -27.23 5.29
C SER A 230 -0.06 -27.01 3.88
N GLY A 231 0.69 -27.99 3.38
CA GLY A 231 1.31 -27.90 2.05
C GLY A 231 2.60 -27.06 1.96
N THR A 232 3.07 -26.48 3.04
CA THR A 232 4.36 -25.76 3.09
C THR A 232 5.50 -26.79 3.21
N SER A 233 6.51 -26.69 2.36
CA SER A 233 7.64 -27.64 2.29
C SER A 233 8.90 -27.16 3.04
N GLY A 234 8.90 -25.93 3.57
CA GLY A 234 10.01 -25.34 4.29
C GLY A 234 10.07 -25.69 5.77
N ASP A 235 10.99 -25.07 6.49
CA ASP A 235 11.13 -25.21 7.96
C ASP A 235 9.94 -24.53 8.67
N ILE A 236 8.84 -25.27 8.80
CA ILE A 236 7.57 -24.82 9.37
C ILE A 236 7.67 -24.62 10.89
N ALA A 237 8.65 -25.22 11.54
CA ALA A 237 8.80 -25.19 13.00
C ALA A 237 9.02 -23.78 13.57
N ARG A 238 9.34 -22.81 12.70
CA ARG A 238 9.59 -21.40 13.09
C ARG A 238 8.37 -20.51 12.99
N TYR A 239 7.23 -21.00 12.52
CA TYR A 239 6.03 -20.18 12.32
C TYR A 239 4.93 -20.59 13.29
N ASP A 240 4.46 -19.63 14.05
CA ASP A 240 3.24 -19.82 14.85
C ASP A 240 2.03 -19.77 13.93
N ARG A 241 1.13 -20.73 14.11
CA ARG A 241 -0.15 -20.77 13.36
C ARG A 241 -1.11 -19.70 13.83
N TRP A 242 -1.04 -19.34 15.10
CA TRP A 242 -1.88 -18.33 15.71
C TRP A 242 -1.07 -17.13 16.12
N SER A 243 -1.56 -15.97 15.75
CA SER A 243 -1.10 -14.67 16.25
C SER A 243 -2.29 -13.95 16.83
N VAL A 244 -2.18 -13.49 18.08
CA VAL A 244 -3.23 -12.74 18.76
C VAL A 244 -2.62 -11.48 19.35
N GLY A 245 -3.27 -10.34 19.10
CA GLY A 245 -2.81 -9.03 19.55
C GLY A 245 -3.93 -8.20 20.19
N LEU A 246 -3.52 -7.28 21.05
CA LEU A 246 -4.39 -6.20 21.53
C LEU A 246 -4.06 -4.93 20.73
N ALA A 247 -5.09 -4.24 20.27
CA ALA A 247 -4.96 -3.02 19.48
C ALA A 247 -5.66 -1.85 20.17
N ALA A 248 -4.97 -0.71 20.26
CA ALA A 248 -5.62 0.58 20.47
C ALA A 248 -6.02 1.13 19.10
N GLN A 249 -7.28 1.49 18.93
CA GLN A 249 -7.80 1.96 17.66
C GLN A 249 -8.28 3.41 17.74
N HIS A 250 -8.05 4.16 16.69
CA HIS A 250 -8.54 5.50 16.51
C HIS A 250 -9.22 5.66 15.16
N GLU A 251 -10.43 6.23 15.14
CA GLU A 251 -11.20 6.42 13.92
C GLU A 251 -11.55 7.89 13.70
N VAL A 252 -11.28 8.37 12.49
CA VAL A 252 -11.55 9.74 12.07
C VAL A 252 -12.68 9.75 11.05
N PHE A 253 -13.75 10.48 11.32
CA PHE A 253 -14.92 10.54 10.46
C PHE A 253 -14.92 11.78 9.56
N TYR A 254 -15.27 11.56 8.29
CA TYR A 254 -15.38 12.56 7.24
C TYR A 254 -16.74 12.45 6.55
N GLY A 255 -17.82 12.84 7.24
CA GLY A 255 -19.18 12.61 6.76
C GLY A 255 -19.53 11.12 6.79
N HIS A 256 -19.75 10.54 5.62
CA HIS A 256 -20.06 9.11 5.47
C HIS A 256 -18.81 8.22 5.36
N LEU A 257 -17.63 8.81 5.30
CA LEU A 257 -16.36 8.09 5.24
C LEU A 257 -15.69 8.13 6.61
N SER A 258 -14.97 7.08 6.93
CA SER A 258 -14.06 7.06 8.07
C SER A 258 -12.73 6.42 7.70
N LEU A 259 -11.70 6.81 8.42
CA LEU A 259 -10.38 6.19 8.38
C LEU A 259 -10.06 5.70 9.79
N ARG A 260 -9.80 4.41 9.93
CA ARG A 260 -9.40 3.77 11.18
C ARG A 260 -7.92 3.40 11.11
N MET A 261 -7.25 3.63 12.21
CA MET A 261 -5.83 3.33 12.41
C MET A 261 -5.67 2.53 13.69
#